data_c90228d02b3d2e2c4d5b9f85d8d75945
#
_entry.id   c90228d02b3d2e2c4d5b9f85d8d75945
#
_cell.length_a   1.000
_cell.length_b   1.000
_cell.length_c   1.000
_cell.angle_alpha   90.00
_cell.angle_beta   90.00
_cell.angle_gamma   90.00
#
_symmetry.space_group_name_H-M   'P 1'
#
loop_
_entity.id
_entity.type
_entity.pdbx_description
1 polymer ?
#
loop_
_entity_poly.entity_id
_entity_poly.type
_entity_poly.pdbx_seq_one_letter_code
_entity_poly.pdbx_strand_id
1 'polypeptide(L)'
;MRVRALQILVASALASGCATGGKLLADADVAKADIEKARRSGAVKCAPKETALAEANVEFALLEIGQGSATRAREHLEVAQANVKKALDLSRTCGPTQVTIRDRAKPPPPPPPEEKKKIVVIEKTDRDQDGVADLDDRCPELPGK
;
A
#
# COMPACT_ATOMS: atom_id res chain seq x y z
N MET A 1 -21.31 -44.68 -5.48
CA MET A 1 -22.07 -43.40 -5.55
C MET A 1 -21.64 -42.37 -4.50
N ARG A 2 -21.20 -42.73 -3.27
CA ARG A 2 -20.81 -41.79 -2.20
C ARG A 2 -19.56 -40.95 -2.52
N VAL A 3 -18.56 -41.50 -3.21
CA VAL A 3 -17.30 -40.81 -3.53
C VAL A 3 -17.51 -39.68 -4.55
N ARG A 4 -18.39 -39.88 -5.53
CA ARG A 4 -18.68 -38.80 -6.56
C ARG A 4 -19.45 -37.63 -5.95
N ALA A 5 -20.35 -37.90 -4.98
CA ALA A 5 -21.08 -36.82 -4.29
C ALA A 5 -20.11 -35.98 -3.42
N LEU A 6 -19.11 -36.60 -2.80
CA LEU A 6 -18.11 -35.89 -2.00
C LEU A 6 -17.19 -35.01 -2.87
N GLN A 7 -16.81 -35.48 -4.07
CA GLN A 7 -15.99 -34.71 -5.02
C GLN A 7 -16.72 -33.48 -5.54
N ILE A 8 -18.03 -33.57 -5.80
CA ILE A 8 -18.85 -32.45 -6.27
C ILE A 8 -18.98 -31.40 -5.16
N LEU A 9 -19.16 -31.79 -3.90
CA LEU A 9 -19.25 -30.90 -2.76
C LEU A 9 -17.95 -30.11 -2.53
N VAL A 10 -16.79 -30.76 -2.65
CA VAL A 10 -15.48 -30.10 -2.49
C VAL A 10 -15.22 -29.13 -3.64
N ALA A 11 -15.56 -29.46 -4.87
CA ALA A 11 -15.40 -28.58 -6.03
C ALA A 11 -16.29 -27.32 -5.94
N SER A 12 -17.50 -27.44 -5.39
CA SER A 12 -18.40 -26.30 -5.20
C SER A 12 -17.92 -25.32 -4.12
N ALA A 13 -17.24 -25.81 -3.08
CA ALA A 13 -16.72 -24.97 -2.01
C ALA A 13 -15.52 -24.09 -2.48
N LEU A 14 -14.72 -24.58 -3.43
CA LEU A 14 -13.57 -23.83 -3.96
C LEU A 14 -13.97 -22.70 -4.91
N ALA A 15 -15.12 -22.80 -5.58
CA ALA A 15 -15.59 -21.76 -6.51
C ALA A 15 -16.13 -20.50 -5.80
N SER A 16 -16.57 -20.61 -4.55
CA SER A 16 -17.18 -19.50 -3.82
C SER A 16 -16.19 -18.44 -3.35
N GLY A 17 -14.92 -18.79 -3.16
CA GLY A 17 -13.87 -17.86 -2.67
C GLY A 17 -13.50 -16.76 -3.69
N CYS A 18 -13.42 -17.10 -4.97
CA CYS A 18 -13.04 -16.15 -6.02
C CYS A 18 -14.13 -15.10 -6.29
N ALA A 19 -15.41 -15.45 -6.14
CA ALA A 19 -16.51 -14.51 -6.36
C ALA A 19 -16.55 -13.38 -5.32
N THR A 20 -16.18 -13.69 -4.08
CA THR A 20 -16.19 -12.69 -2.98
C THR A 20 -15.09 -11.65 -3.16
N GLY A 21 -13.88 -12.05 -3.55
CA GLY A 21 -12.76 -11.15 -3.79
C GLY A 21 -13.02 -10.16 -4.93
N GLY A 22 -13.57 -10.65 -6.05
CA GLY A 22 -13.93 -9.81 -7.19
C GLY A 22 -14.99 -8.74 -6.84
N LYS A 23 -15.97 -9.10 -6.02
CA LYS A 23 -16.98 -8.14 -5.55
C LYS A 23 -16.36 -7.06 -4.67
N LEU A 24 -15.49 -7.43 -3.72
CA LEU A 24 -14.83 -6.46 -2.85
C LEU A 24 -13.90 -5.50 -3.61
N LEU A 25 -13.22 -5.97 -4.66
CA LEU A 25 -12.44 -5.11 -5.55
C LEU A 25 -13.33 -4.09 -6.27
N ALA A 26 -14.47 -4.53 -6.80
CA ALA A 26 -15.43 -3.63 -7.44
C ALA A 26 -15.99 -2.60 -6.44
N ASP A 27 -16.31 -3.01 -5.22
CA ASP A 27 -16.77 -2.11 -4.15
C ASP A 27 -15.68 -1.08 -3.78
N ALA A 28 -14.40 -1.48 -3.76
CA ALA A 28 -13.27 -0.57 -3.54
C ALA A 28 -13.11 0.45 -4.67
N ASP A 29 -13.29 0.04 -5.93
CA ASP A 29 -13.21 0.95 -7.07
C ASP A 29 -14.36 1.96 -7.07
N VAL A 30 -15.56 1.56 -6.67
CA VAL A 30 -16.69 2.48 -6.45
C VAL A 30 -16.36 3.49 -5.36
N ALA A 31 -15.81 3.04 -4.24
CA ALA A 31 -15.42 3.93 -3.15
C ALA A 31 -14.36 4.95 -3.60
N LYS A 32 -13.35 4.54 -4.39
CA LYS A 32 -12.36 5.45 -4.98
C LYS A 32 -13.01 6.50 -5.88
N ALA A 33 -13.93 6.09 -6.75
CA ALA A 33 -14.64 7.01 -7.64
C ALA A 33 -15.44 8.04 -6.85
N ASP A 34 -16.09 7.63 -5.77
CA ASP A 34 -16.85 8.53 -4.88
C ASP A 34 -15.92 9.48 -4.10
N ILE A 35 -14.74 9.03 -3.66
CA ILE A 35 -13.71 9.89 -3.07
C ILE A 35 -13.28 10.98 -4.06
N GLU A 36 -13.00 10.62 -5.30
CA GLU A 36 -12.64 11.59 -6.33
C GLU A 36 -13.78 12.58 -6.63
N LYS A 37 -14.99 12.13 -6.57
CA LYS A 37 -16.18 13.01 -6.67
C LYS A 37 -16.23 13.98 -5.48
N ALA A 38 -16.01 13.50 -4.26
CA ALA A 38 -15.95 14.33 -3.07
C ALA A 38 -14.86 15.38 -3.16
N ARG A 39 -13.66 14.99 -3.61
CA ARG A 39 -12.52 15.91 -3.84
C ARG A 39 -12.91 17.03 -4.80
N ARG A 40 -13.50 16.69 -5.95
CA ARG A 40 -13.98 17.69 -6.93
C ARG A 40 -15.06 18.61 -6.38
N SER A 41 -15.85 18.13 -5.42
CA SER A 41 -16.89 18.93 -4.73
C SER A 41 -16.33 19.82 -3.61
N GLY A 42 -15.01 19.82 -3.38
CA GLY A 42 -14.38 20.65 -2.36
C GLY A 42 -14.16 19.97 -1.00
N ALA A 43 -14.32 18.65 -0.93
CA ALA A 43 -14.19 17.89 0.31
C ALA A 43 -12.81 18.04 0.97
N VAL A 44 -11.74 18.19 0.19
CA VAL A 44 -10.40 18.40 0.70
C VAL A 44 -10.33 19.64 1.63
N LYS A 45 -11.13 20.67 1.34
CA LYS A 45 -11.20 21.89 2.14
C LYS A 45 -12.22 21.80 3.28
N CYS A 46 -13.38 21.21 3.03
CA CYS A 46 -14.52 21.29 3.92
C CYS A 46 -14.79 20.05 4.76
N ALA A 47 -14.23 18.93 4.36
CA ALA A 47 -14.32 17.65 5.06
C ALA A 47 -13.00 16.90 4.99
N PRO A 48 -11.85 17.53 5.34
CA PRO A 48 -10.53 16.93 5.16
C PRO A 48 -10.37 15.63 5.97
N LYS A 49 -10.95 15.58 7.16
CA LYS A 49 -10.91 14.40 8.03
C LYS A 49 -11.65 13.22 7.41
N GLU A 50 -12.86 13.45 6.97
CA GLU A 50 -13.72 12.43 6.37
C GLU A 50 -13.12 11.92 5.05
N THR A 51 -12.54 12.81 4.25
CA THR A 51 -11.86 12.46 3.01
C THR A 51 -10.64 11.58 3.29
N ALA A 52 -9.78 11.97 4.22
CA ALA A 52 -8.59 11.20 4.59
C ALA A 52 -8.94 9.84 5.19
N LEU A 53 -9.99 9.76 6.04
CA LEU A 53 -10.46 8.50 6.59
C LEU A 53 -11.00 7.57 5.51
N ALA A 54 -11.71 8.10 4.53
CA ALA A 54 -12.21 7.30 3.41
C ALA A 54 -11.06 6.71 2.60
N GLU A 55 -10.08 7.53 2.24
CA GLU A 55 -8.90 7.12 1.48
C GLU A 55 -8.12 6.02 2.20
N ALA A 56 -7.77 6.24 3.46
CA ALA A 56 -7.02 5.27 4.25
C ALA A 56 -7.76 3.92 4.38
N ASN A 57 -9.08 3.95 4.57
CA ASN A 57 -9.84 2.70 4.70
C ASN A 57 -10.00 1.96 3.36
N VAL A 58 -10.05 2.64 2.22
CA VAL A 58 -10.00 1.96 0.92
C VAL A 58 -8.64 1.27 0.72
N GLU A 59 -7.55 1.91 1.10
CA GLU A 59 -6.22 1.31 1.01
C GLU A 59 -6.08 0.08 1.93
N PHE A 60 -6.56 0.17 3.16
CA PHE A 60 -6.59 -0.97 4.07
C PHE A 60 -7.45 -2.11 3.53
N ALA A 61 -8.61 -1.81 2.95
CA ALA A 61 -9.45 -2.82 2.34
C ALA A 61 -8.72 -3.56 1.20
N LEU A 62 -8.00 -2.85 0.35
CA LEU A 62 -7.22 -3.45 -0.73
C LEU A 62 -6.08 -4.35 -0.21
N LEU A 63 -5.41 -3.94 0.87
CA LEU A 63 -4.40 -4.76 1.54
C LEU A 63 -5.02 -6.04 2.09
N GLU A 64 -6.16 -5.95 2.77
CA GLU A 64 -6.88 -7.09 3.33
C GLU A 64 -7.41 -8.04 2.24
N ILE A 65 -7.86 -7.50 1.10
CA ILE A 65 -8.23 -8.31 -0.07
C ILE A 65 -7.02 -9.09 -0.58
N GLY A 66 -5.86 -8.43 -0.71
CA GLY A 66 -4.62 -9.07 -1.15
C GLY A 66 -4.14 -10.18 -0.19
N GLN A 67 -4.46 -10.06 1.09
CA GLN A 67 -4.17 -11.06 2.12
C GLN A 67 -5.25 -12.16 2.23
N GLY A 68 -6.33 -12.08 1.45
CA GLY A 68 -7.45 -13.02 1.49
C GLY A 68 -8.41 -12.80 2.66
N SER A 69 -8.34 -11.68 3.35
CA SER A 69 -9.12 -11.36 4.55
C SER A 69 -10.44 -10.62 4.20
N ALA A 70 -11.37 -11.34 3.58
CA ALA A 70 -12.62 -10.75 3.05
C ALA A 70 -13.48 -10.04 4.11
N THR A 71 -13.49 -10.52 5.35
CA THR A 71 -14.27 -9.91 6.44
C THR A 71 -13.72 -8.54 6.80
N ARG A 72 -12.42 -8.43 7.05
CA ARG A 72 -11.75 -7.17 7.38
C ARG A 72 -11.80 -6.17 6.22
N ALA A 73 -11.64 -6.66 5.00
CA ALA A 73 -11.78 -5.83 3.81
C ALA A 73 -13.18 -5.18 3.74
N ARG A 74 -14.22 -5.94 4.05
CA ARG A 74 -15.59 -5.41 4.07
C ARG A 74 -15.78 -4.35 5.15
N GLU A 75 -15.29 -4.59 6.35
CA GLU A 75 -15.35 -3.62 7.45
C GLU A 75 -14.69 -2.29 7.06
N HIS A 76 -13.51 -2.35 6.46
CA HIS A 76 -12.84 -1.15 5.96
C HIS A 76 -13.63 -0.44 4.85
N LEU A 77 -14.22 -1.19 3.91
CA LEU A 77 -15.06 -0.59 2.86
C LEU A 77 -16.32 0.10 3.42
N GLU A 78 -16.96 -0.48 4.42
CA GLU A 78 -18.09 0.13 5.09
C GLU A 78 -17.71 1.46 5.75
N VAL A 79 -16.55 1.51 6.44
CA VAL A 79 -16.03 2.74 7.03
C VAL A 79 -15.68 3.76 5.95
N ALA A 80 -15.07 3.33 4.84
CA ALA A 80 -14.73 4.21 3.72
C ALA A 80 -16.00 4.84 3.12
N GLN A 81 -17.01 4.03 2.79
CA GLN A 81 -18.26 4.49 2.20
C GLN A 81 -19.03 5.46 3.11
N ALA A 82 -19.07 5.19 4.43
CA ALA A 82 -19.67 6.08 5.39
C ALA A 82 -19.00 7.46 5.42
N ASN A 83 -17.66 7.48 5.39
CA ASN A 83 -16.89 8.72 5.40
C ASN A 83 -16.97 9.48 4.07
N VAL A 84 -16.98 8.80 2.92
CA VAL A 84 -17.19 9.44 1.62
C VAL A 84 -18.55 10.13 1.56
N LYS A 85 -19.60 9.43 1.99
CA LYS A 85 -20.95 10.01 2.02
C LYS A 85 -20.98 11.27 2.88
N LYS A 86 -20.38 11.23 4.06
CA LYS A 86 -20.29 12.38 4.96
C LYS A 86 -19.48 13.51 4.34
N ALA A 87 -18.35 13.18 3.68
CA ALA A 87 -17.52 14.17 2.99
C ALA A 87 -18.31 14.88 1.87
N LEU A 88 -19.07 14.14 1.08
CA LEU A 88 -19.93 14.70 0.04
C LEU A 88 -21.02 15.61 0.62
N ASP A 89 -21.67 15.21 1.71
CA ASP A 89 -22.70 16.01 2.36
C ASP A 89 -22.13 17.32 2.91
N LEU A 90 -21.00 17.29 3.59
CA LEU A 90 -20.32 18.47 4.12
C LEU A 90 -19.80 19.40 3.02
N SER A 91 -19.50 18.86 1.85
CA SER A 91 -18.94 19.64 0.73
C SER A 91 -20.00 20.34 -0.11
N ARG A 92 -21.30 20.07 0.07
CA ARG A 92 -22.38 20.65 -0.72
C ARG A 92 -22.41 22.17 -0.70
N THR A 93 -22.00 22.77 0.41
CA THR A 93 -21.98 24.22 0.62
C THR A 93 -20.61 24.85 0.36
N CYS A 94 -19.62 24.06 0.02
CA CYS A 94 -18.22 24.48 -0.04
C CYS A 94 -17.79 25.02 -1.39
N GLY A 95 -18.51 24.75 -2.42
CA GLY A 95 -18.14 25.05 -3.80
C GLY A 95 -16.98 24.17 -4.31
N PRO A 96 -16.80 24.07 -5.62
CA PRO A 96 -15.74 23.25 -6.22
C PRO A 96 -14.37 23.76 -5.80
N THR A 97 -13.47 22.84 -5.47
CA THR A 97 -12.05 23.16 -5.28
C THR A 97 -11.50 23.59 -6.62
N GLN A 98 -11.26 24.89 -6.79
CA GLN A 98 -10.49 25.36 -7.93
C GLN A 98 -9.05 24.95 -7.67
N VAL A 99 -8.62 23.88 -8.31
CA VAL A 99 -7.20 23.53 -8.39
C VAL A 99 -6.56 24.59 -9.30
N THR A 100 -6.17 25.70 -8.71
CA THR A 100 -5.31 26.65 -9.41
C THR A 100 -3.97 25.95 -9.59
N ILE A 101 -3.56 25.77 -10.85
CA ILE A 101 -2.26 25.19 -11.24
C ILE A 101 -1.07 25.94 -10.59
N ARG A 102 -1.35 27.03 -9.87
CA ARG A 102 -0.35 27.84 -9.14
C ARG A 102 0.28 27.12 -7.95
N ASP A 103 -0.39 26.10 -7.39
CA ASP A 103 0.12 25.36 -6.23
C ASP A 103 0.89 24.07 -6.60
N ARG A 104 1.24 23.91 -7.89
CA ARG A 104 2.33 22.99 -8.20
C ARG A 104 3.58 23.59 -7.57
N ALA A 105 3.84 23.23 -6.31
CA ALA A 105 5.08 23.57 -5.64
C ALA A 105 6.20 23.38 -6.67
N LYS A 106 6.96 24.47 -6.90
CA LYS A 106 8.16 24.41 -7.71
C LYS A 106 8.90 23.15 -7.32
N PRO A 107 9.20 22.24 -8.25
CA PRO A 107 9.88 21.01 -7.88
C PRO A 107 11.03 21.36 -6.95
N PRO A 108 11.24 20.62 -5.86
CA PRO A 108 12.34 20.92 -4.96
C PRO A 108 13.62 21.04 -5.80
N PRO A 109 14.51 21.97 -5.49
CA PRO A 109 15.75 22.11 -6.23
C PRO A 109 16.41 20.73 -6.28
N PRO A 110 17.01 20.34 -7.41
CA PRO A 110 17.71 19.07 -7.50
C PRO A 110 18.64 18.95 -6.29
N PRO A 111 18.70 17.77 -5.65
CA PRO A 111 19.60 17.57 -4.53
C PRO A 111 21.01 18.01 -4.99
N PRO A 112 21.79 18.63 -4.09
CA PRO A 112 23.17 18.99 -4.41
C PRO A 112 23.83 17.75 -5.02
N PRO A 113 24.73 17.92 -6.02
CA PRO A 113 25.45 16.79 -6.58
C PRO A 113 26.01 15.97 -5.41
N GLU A 114 25.60 14.73 -5.30
CA GLU A 114 26.19 13.84 -4.30
C GLU A 114 27.70 13.90 -4.48
N GLU A 115 28.39 14.50 -3.51
CA GLU A 115 29.83 14.32 -3.42
C GLU A 115 30.06 12.83 -3.49
N LYS A 116 30.67 12.40 -4.59
CA LYS A 116 31.06 11.01 -4.79
C LYS A 116 31.88 10.65 -3.54
N LYS A 117 31.22 10.03 -2.55
CA LYS A 117 31.90 9.42 -1.44
C LYS A 117 32.95 8.55 -2.10
N LYS A 118 34.23 8.94 -1.95
CA LYS A 118 35.34 8.08 -2.33
C LYS A 118 35.05 6.76 -1.68
N ILE A 119 34.71 5.78 -2.49
CA ILE A 119 34.64 4.39 -2.05
C ILE A 119 36.08 4.11 -1.65
N VAL A 120 36.37 4.11 -0.35
CA VAL A 120 37.59 3.57 0.17
C VAL A 120 37.50 2.10 -0.15
N VAL A 121 38.16 1.68 -1.20
CA VAL A 121 38.36 0.26 -1.47
C VAL A 121 39.23 -0.20 -0.31
N ILE A 122 38.63 -0.80 0.70
CA ILE A 122 39.33 -1.51 1.73
C ILE A 122 39.89 -2.73 1.01
N GLU A 123 41.20 -2.69 0.68
CA GLU A 123 41.89 -3.89 0.23
C GLU A 123 41.64 -4.95 1.32
N LYS A 124 41.01 -6.05 0.90
CA LYS A 124 40.81 -7.20 1.77
C LYS A 124 42.21 -7.81 2.00
N THR A 125 42.87 -7.40 3.08
CA THR A 125 44.08 -8.04 3.54
C THR A 125 43.71 -9.39 4.18
N ASP A 126 44.43 -10.43 3.82
CA ASP A 126 44.39 -11.78 4.37
C ASP A 126 45.83 -12.10 4.77
N ARG A 127 46.16 -11.81 6.05
CA ARG A 127 47.53 -11.77 6.53
C ARG A 127 48.11 -13.15 6.74
N ASP A 128 47.29 -14.10 7.15
CA ASP A 128 47.70 -15.48 7.42
C ASP A 128 47.42 -16.45 6.26
N GLN A 129 46.77 -15.93 5.19
CA GLN A 129 46.51 -16.63 3.93
C GLN A 129 45.65 -17.89 4.09
N ASP A 130 44.73 -17.88 5.02
CA ASP A 130 43.76 -18.99 5.20
C ASP A 130 42.55 -18.88 4.32
N GLY A 131 42.40 -17.77 3.56
CA GLY A 131 41.28 -17.50 2.63
C GLY A 131 40.14 -16.71 3.24
N VAL A 132 40.25 -16.28 4.49
CA VAL A 132 39.32 -15.39 5.17
C VAL A 132 39.95 -14.01 5.30
N ALA A 133 39.26 -12.96 4.92
CA ALA A 133 39.80 -11.60 5.04
C ALA A 133 39.92 -11.20 6.50
N ASP A 134 40.98 -10.49 6.88
CA ASP A 134 41.31 -10.02 8.25
C ASP A 134 40.10 -9.36 8.97
N LEU A 135 39.17 -8.74 8.23
CA LEU A 135 37.97 -8.11 8.77
C LEU A 135 36.89 -9.11 9.16
N ASP A 136 36.87 -10.26 8.53
CA ASP A 136 35.88 -11.33 8.74
C ASP A 136 36.46 -12.47 9.58
N ASP A 137 37.79 -12.45 9.81
CA ASP A 137 38.52 -13.45 10.59
C ASP A 137 38.59 -13.10 12.09
N ARG A 138 38.30 -14.11 12.93
CA ARG A 138 38.43 -14.01 14.40
C ARG A 138 39.87 -14.08 14.91
N CYS A 139 40.77 -14.56 14.09
CA CYS A 139 42.17 -14.75 14.46
C CYS A 139 43.10 -14.38 13.28
N PRO A 140 43.16 -13.12 12.85
CA PRO A 140 43.79 -12.68 11.60
C PRO A 140 45.35 -12.87 11.55
N GLU A 141 45.92 -13.47 12.55
CA GLU A 141 47.36 -13.78 12.63
C GLU A 141 47.67 -15.30 12.73
N LEU A 142 46.61 -16.13 12.74
CA LEU A 142 46.76 -17.59 12.91
C LEU A 142 45.91 -18.31 11.86
N PRO A 143 46.52 -19.01 10.90
CA PRO A 143 45.77 -19.71 9.86
C PRO A 143 44.80 -20.71 10.46
N GLY A 144 43.54 -20.63 10.04
CA GLY A 144 42.49 -21.55 10.41
C GLY A 144 42.83 -22.99 10.02
N LYS A 145 42.35 -23.97 10.83
CA LYS A 145 42.47 -25.41 10.53
C LYS A 145 41.30 -25.90 9.68
#